data_794278d7c832ef400206b724ccce1891
#
_entry.id   794278d7c832ef400206b724ccce1891
#
_cell.length_a   1.000
_cell.length_b   1.000
_cell.length_c   1.000
_cell.angle_alpha   90.00
_cell.angle_beta   90.00
_cell.angle_gamma   90.00
#
_symmetry.space_group_name_H-M   'P 1'
#
loop_
_entity.id
_entity.type
_entity.pdbx_description
1 polymer ?
#
loop_
_entity_poly.entity_id
_entity_poly.type
_entity_poly.pdbx_seq_one_letter_code
_entity_poly.pdbx_strand_id
1 'polypeptide(L)'
;MLESHKTLTPTNTKIVIPGDFPMHIGNSKHIERLKQYGDVTVYSTMPENPDDQIKRCEDADIVLNSRSTLTWSGATLRQLPNLRLISTTSVGLDNIDLAAASELNIAISHQRGNTAAIVAEHEFALLLAVARKIPQHDKRIRENIWEPDEGKHLFLKGKTIGIIGMGNTGMLMAKYAETFDMKVISWTFNPTKALDFPINVQFLEFDSVLQQADVISIHTALSEKTHHLIGERELNLMKKGSIIINGSRGGVIDTDALVESLRTNHLYGAGLDVFEIEPLDSDHPLKLMDNVVLTPHSADATPEGLEYLNRDAVDHIIEFLEGDFSNLYQPYV
;
A
#
# COMPACT_ATOMS: atom_id res chain seq x y z
N MET A 1 26.05 6.96 13.42
CA MET A 1 26.62 5.59 13.43
C MET A 1 26.61 4.96 12.02
N LEU A 2 26.97 5.71 10.97
CA LEU A 2 27.04 5.22 9.58
C LEU A 2 28.51 5.11 9.07
N GLU A 3 29.50 5.27 9.95
CA GLU A 3 30.92 5.33 9.54
C GLU A 3 31.61 3.98 9.32
N SER A 4 30.93 2.84 9.46
CA SER A 4 31.56 1.51 9.31
C SER A 4 31.19 0.74 8.04
N HIS A 5 30.47 1.35 7.10
CA HIS A 5 30.21 0.69 5.82
C HIS A 5 31.49 0.68 4.98
N LYS A 6 32.15 -0.48 4.88
CA LYS A 6 33.24 -0.69 3.90
C LYS A 6 32.71 -0.27 2.53
N THR A 7 33.45 0.62 1.86
CA THR A 7 33.18 1.03 0.49
C THR A 7 33.12 -0.22 -0.38
N LEU A 8 31.94 -0.53 -0.93
CA LEU A 8 31.82 -1.61 -1.92
C LEU A 8 32.52 -1.15 -3.21
N THR A 9 33.38 -1.97 -3.74
CA THR A 9 33.92 -1.72 -5.08
C THR A 9 33.00 -2.34 -6.10
N PRO A 10 32.69 -1.69 -7.23
CA PRO A 10 31.74 -2.18 -8.23
C PRO A 10 31.98 -3.60 -8.75
N THR A 11 33.19 -4.11 -8.62
CA THR A 11 33.62 -5.38 -9.24
C THR A 11 33.29 -6.64 -8.43
N ASN A 12 32.71 -6.53 -7.20
CA ASN A 12 32.49 -7.71 -6.33
C ASN A 12 31.15 -7.69 -5.56
N THR A 13 30.25 -6.75 -5.84
CA THR A 13 28.97 -6.65 -5.14
C THR A 13 27.97 -7.66 -5.70
N LYS A 14 27.39 -8.50 -4.86
CA LYS A 14 26.33 -9.45 -5.22
C LYS A 14 24.96 -8.87 -4.96
N ILE A 15 24.20 -8.63 -6.00
CA ILE A 15 22.84 -8.06 -5.96
C ILE A 15 21.87 -9.17 -6.32
N VAL A 16 20.95 -9.51 -5.42
CA VAL A 16 20.01 -10.62 -5.59
C VAL A 16 18.57 -10.12 -5.58
N ILE A 17 17.79 -10.57 -6.56
CA ILE A 17 16.34 -10.47 -6.60
C ILE A 17 15.80 -11.89 -6.32
N PRO A 18 15.46 -12.24 -5.07
CA PRO A 18 15.20 -13.63 -4.66
C PRO A 18 13.86 -14.18 -5.12
N GLY A 19 12.94 -13.31 -5.58
CA GLY A 19 11.64 -13.70 -6.11
C GLY A 19 11.03 -12.56 -6.92
N ASP A 20 10.87 -12.75 -8.22
CA ASP A 20 10.29 -11.78 -9.16
C ASP A 20 9.22 -12.48 -10.02
N PHE A 21 8.11 -12.84 -9.37
CA PHE A 21 6.99 -13.52 -10.03
C PHE A 21 5.64 -12.86 -9.70
N PRO A 22 4.84 -12.50 -10.73
CA PRO A 22 5.23 -12.43 -12.14
C PRO A 22 6.38 -11.45 -12.35
N MET A 23 7.23 -11.74 -13.35
CA MET A 23 8.48 -11.01 -13.55
C MET A 23 8.23 -9.52 -13.90
N HIS A 24 8.74 -8.63 -13.06
CA HIS A 24 8.63 -7.18 -13.20
C HIS A 24 9.99 -6.52 -13.39
N ILE A 25 10.84 -6.56 -12.33
CA ILE A 25 12.14 -5.90 -12.35
C ILE A 25 13.13 -6.62 -13.29
N GLY A 26 13.07 -7.94 -13.36
CA GLY A 26 13.95 -8.73 -14.22
C GLY A 26 13.78 -8.44 -15.72
N ASN A 27 12.58 -7.99 -16.13
CA ASN A 27 12.29 -7.55 -17.50
C ASN A 27 12.47 -6.03 -17.70
N SER A 28 12.80 -5.30 -16.63
CA SER A 28 12.96 -3.86 -16.71
C SER A 28 14.31 -3.47 -17.32
N LYS A 29 14.32 -2.40 -18.13
CA LYS A 29 15.56 -1.77 -18.62
C LYS A 29 16.52 -1.34 -17.50
N HIS A 30 15.99 -1.18 -16.27
CA HIS A 30 16.77 -0.71 -15.12
C HIS A 30 17.72 -1.78 -14.58
N ILE A 31 17.45 -3.08 -14.81
CA ILE A 31 18.33 -4.17 -14.37
C ILE A 31 19.71 -4.09 -15.02
N GLU A 32 19.78 -3.63 -16.28
CA GLU A 32 21.06 -3.47 -17.01
C GLU A 32 21.93 -2.37 -16.38
N ARG A 33 21.33 -1.42 -15.68
CA ARG A 33 22.07 -0.39 -14.94
C ARG A 33 22.74 -0.98 -13.70
N LEU A 34 22.06 -1.90 -12.97
CA LEU A 34 22.64 -2.59 -11.81
C LEU A 34 23.83 -3.47 -12.19
N LYS A 35 23.84 -4.08 -13.36
CA LYS A 35 24.94 -4.92 -13.84
C LYS A 35 26.27 -4.16 -13.99
N GLN A 36 26.22 -2.83 -14.03
CA GLN A 36 27.43 -1.99 -14.03
C GLN A 36 28.05 -1.86 -12.63
N TYR A 37 27.27 -2.18 -11.58
CA TYR A 37 27.64 -2.01 -10.17
C TYR A 37 27.90 -3.33 -9.45
N GLY A 38 27.59 -4.48 -10.06
CA GLY A 38 27.79 -5.78 -9.44
C GLY A 38 27.27 -6.95 -10.25
N ASP A 39 27.41 -8.13 -9.67
CA ASP A 39 26.83 -9.38 -10.20
C ASP A 39 25.36 -9.47 -9.78
N VAL A 40 24.46 -9.47 -10.78
CA VAL A 40 23.01 -9.40 -10.56
C VAL A 40 22.38 -10.76 -10.85
N THR A 41 21.80 -11.38 -9.82
CA THR A 41 21.03 -12.62 -9.92
C THR A 41 19.55 -12.36 -9.78
N VAL A 42 18.74 -12.78 -10.75
CA VAL A 42 17.29 -12.65 -10.74
C VAL A 42 16.63 -14.04 -10.73
N TYR A 43 15.85 -14.33 -9.70
CA TYR A 43 15.03 -15.53 -9.65
C TYR A 43 13.62 -15.21 -10.18
N SER A 44 13.22 -15.88 -11.26
CA SER A 44 11.90 -15.70 -11.91
C SER A 44 10.76 -16.47 -11.23
N THR A 45 11.04 -17.12 -10.10
CA THR A 45 10.07 -17.85 -9.28
C THR A 45 10.14 -17.37 -7.85
N MET A 46 9.01 -17.46 -7.14
CA MET A 46 9.01 -17.21 -5.69
C MET A 46 9.79 -18.32 -4.97
N PRO A 47 10.46 -18.01 -3.83
CA PRO A 47 11.00 -19.04 -2.94
C PRO A 47 9.89 -19.97 -2.45
N GLU A 48 10.18 -21.26 -2.33
CA GLU A 48 9.21 -22.24 -1.84
C GLU A 48 8.90 -22.09 -0.33
N ASN A 49 9.89 -21.62 0.43
CA ASN A 49 9.83 -21.45 1.87
C ASN A 49 10.95 -20.50 2.34
N PRO A 50 11.00 -20.13 3.64
CA PRO A 50 12.06 -19.26 4.18
C PRO A 50 13.48 -19.80 4.00
N ASP A 51 13.70 -21.12 4.03
CA ASP A 51 15.02 -21.69 3.86
C ASP A 51 15.52 -21.55 2.40
N ASP A 52 14.61 -21.68 1.43
CA ASP A 52 14.91 -21.40 0.02
C ASP A 52 15.20 -19.91 -0.19
N GLN A 53 14.46 -19.02 0.47
CA GLN A 53 14.75 -17.58 0.44
C GLN A 53 16.16 -17.27 0.98
N ILE A 54 16.52 -17.84 2.11
CA ILE A 54 17.87 -17.69 2.70
C ILE A 54 18.93 -18.21 1.76
N LYS A 55 18.75 -19.41 1.21
CA LYS A 55 19.69 -20.03 0.27
C LYS A 55 19.91 -19.17 -0.97
N ARG A 56 18.84 -18.57 -1.53
CA ARG A 56 18.97 -17.66 -2.69
C ARG A 56 19.78 -16.39 -2.36
N CYS A 57 19.79 -15.98 -1.09
CA CYS A 57 20.41 -14.75 -0.61
C CYS A 57 21.70 -14.97 0.19
N GLU A 58 22.18 -16.21 0.37
CA GLU A 58 23.27 -16.55 1.29
C GLU A 58 24.56 -15.72 1.11
N ASP A 59 24.85 -15.35 -0.12
CA ASP A 59 26.01 -14.57 -0.50
C ASP A 59 25.68 -13.11 -0.87
N ALA A 60 24.44 -12.67 -0.74
CA ALA A 60 24.01 -11.36 -1.19
C ALA A 60 24.57 -10.23 -0.31
N ASP A 61 25.15 -9.20 -0.94
CA ASP A 61 25.44 -7.91 -0.30
C ASP A 61 24.20 -7.00 -0.32
N ILE A 62 23.41 -7.09 -1.40
CA ILE A 62 22.21 -6.28 -1.62
C ILE A 62 21.08 -7.19 -2.08
N VAL A 63 19.91 -6.98 -1.51
CA VAL A 63 18.67 -7.58 -1.97
C VAL A 63 17.77 -6.49 -2.55
N LEU A 64 17.21 -6.74 -3.75
CA LEU A 64 16.08 -6.02 -4.28
C LEU A 64 14.83 -6.86 -4.07
N ASN A 65 13.97 -6.42 -3.15
CA ASN A 65 12.71 -7.09 -2.80
C ASN A 65 11.61 -6.62 -3.76
N SER A 66 11.35 -7.41 -4.81
CA SER A 66 10.35 -7.10 -5.82
C SER A 66 8.94 -7.19 -5.23
N ARG A 67 8.13 -6.13 -5.40
CA ARG A 67 6.73 -6.00 -4.97
C ARG A 67 6.45 -6.32 -3.49
N SER A 68 7.47 -6.33 -2.66
CA SER A 68 7.38 -6.66 -1.23
C SER A 68 6.68 -7.99 -0.92
N THR A 69 6.80 -8.96 -1.81
CA THR A 69 6.15 -10.25 -1.67
C THR A 69 6.80 -11.18 -0.64
N LEU A 70 8.04 -10.88 -0.24
CA LEU A 70 8.81 -11.69 0.70
C LEU A 70 8.84 -11.06 2.09
N THR A 71 8.68 -11.90 3.11
CA THR A 71 8.83 -11.49 4.50
C THR A 71 10.30 -11.62 4.94
N TRP A 72 10.82 -10.57 5.56
CA TRP A 72 12.20 -10.47 6.08
C TRP A 72 12.17 -10.44 7.60
N SER A 73 11.92 -11.61 8.21
CA SER A 73 11.93 -11.76 9.67
C SER A 73 13.33 -11.58 10.24
N GLY A 74 13.44 -11.24 11.53
CA GLY A 74 14.73 -11.18 12.21
C GLY A 74 15.48 -12.51 12.17
N ALA A 75 14.76 -13.65 12.15
CA ALA A 75 15.38 -14.97 12.00
C ALA A 75 16.02 -15.16 10.61
N THR A 76 15.36 -14.69 9.57
CA THR A 76 15.88 -14.71 8.19
C THR A 76 17.09 -13.78 8.05
N LEU A 77 16.98 -12.54 8.54
CA LEU A 77 18.04 -11.53 8.42
C LEU A 77 19.35 -11.96 9.11
N ARG A 78 19.26 -12.61 10.29
CA ARG A 78 20.44 -13.09 11.02
C ARG A 78 21.22 -14.21 10.29
N GLN A 79 20.64 -14.84 9.28
CA GLN A 79 21.29 -15.87 8.47
C GLN A 79 21.99 -15.31 7.21
N LEU A 80 21.94 -13.97 7.02
CA LEU A 80 22.49 -13.28 5.84
C LEU A 80 23.62 -12.33 6.26
N PRO A 81 24.81 -12.86 6.65
CA PRO A 81 25.87 -12.07 7.30
C PRO A 81 26.51 -11.01 6.38
N ASN A 82 26.37 -11.16 5.05
CA ASN A 82 26.92 -10.23 4.07
C ASN A 82 25.93 -9.12 3.70
N LEU A 83 24.64 -9.29 4.03
CA LEU A 83 23.58 -8.38 3.59
C LEU A 83 23.73 -6.98 4.22
N ARG A 84 23.69 -5.95 3.41
CA ARG A 84 23.92 -4.55 3.78
C ARG A 84 22.77 -3.63 3.41
N LEU A 85 22.01 -3.97 2.35
CA LEU A 85 20.87 -3.20 1.91
C LEU A 85 19.74 -4.12 1.46
N ILE A 86 18.53 -3.81 1.88
CA ILE A 86 17.30 -4.27 1.23
C ILE A 86 16.65 -3.05 0.57
N SER A 87 16.59 -3.05 -0.76
CA SER A 87 15.82 -2.07 -1.52
C SER A 87 14.50 -2.70 -1.95
N THR A 88 13.38 -2.04 -1.66
CA THR A 88 12.05 -2.59 -1.99
C THR A 88 11.30 -1.74 -3.00
N THR A 89 10.57 -2.38 -3.91
CA THR A 89 9.66 -1.72 -4.86
C THR A 89 8.30 -1.40 -4.24
N SER A 90 8.24 -1.11 -2.94
CA SER A 90 7.00 -0.74 -2.25
C SER A 90 7.18 0.45 -1.33
N VAL A 91 6.05 1.07 -0.96
CA VAL A 91 5.99 2.14 0.04
C VAL A 91 5.99 1.55 1.45
N GLY A 92 5.24 0.47 1.68
CA GLY A 92 5.14 -0.19 2.98
C GLY A 92 6.37 -1.04 3.30
N LEU A 93 6.69 -1.13 4.60
CA LEU A 93 7.80 -1.90 5.16
C LEU A 93 7.34 -2.94 6.18
N ASP A 94 6.06 -3.22 6.23
CA ASP A 94 5.39 -4.10 7.18
C ASP A 94 5.84 -5.58 7.08
N ASN A 95 6.45 -5.97 5.98
CA ASN A 95 7.05 -7.28 5.76
C ASN A 95 8.54 -7.39 6.15
N ILE A 96 9.14 -6.32 6.71
CA ILE A 96 10.55 -6.28 7.12
C ILE A 96 10.63 -6.03 8.62
N ASP A 97 11.35 -6.88 9.36
CA ASP A 97 11.70 -6.64 10.75
C ASP A 97 12.76 -5.52 10.83
N LEU A 98 12.25 -4.28 10.93
CA LEU A 98 13.08 -3.07 10.95
C LEU A 98 13.99 -2.99 12.18
N ALA A 99 13.58 -3.57 13.32
CA ALA A 99 14.38 -3.61 14.53
C ALA A 99 15.60 -4.53 14.34
N ALA A 100 15.36 -5.75 13.84
CA ALA A 100 16.45 -6.68 13.53
C ALA A 100 17.37 -6.15 12.41
N ALA A 101 16.81 -5.51 11.37
CA ALA A 101 17.62 -4.89 10.32
C ALA A 101 18.55 -3.81 10.89
N SER A 102 18.05 -2.98 11.80
CA SER A 102 18.84 -1.96 12.48
C SER A 102 19.95 -2.55 13.38
N GLU A 103 19.63 -3.60 14.17
CA GLU A 103 20.61 -4.33 15.00
C GLU A 103 21.75 -4.91 14.16
N LEU A 104 21.42 -5.41 12.97
CA LEU A 104 22.37 -6.05 12.05
C LEU A 104 23.09 -5.05 11.13
N ASN A 105 22.79 -3.76 11.25
CA ASN A 105 23.28 -2.70 10.36
C ASN A 105 22.91 -2.91 8.88
N ILE A 106 21.74 -3.50 8.62
CA ILE A 106 21.17 -3.64 7.27
C ILE A 106 20.37 -2.37 6.96
N ALA A 107 20.79 -1.65 5.94
CA ALA A 107 20.06 -0.47 5.45
C ALA A 107 18.78 -0.91 4.74
N ILE A 108 17.74 -0.09 4.85
CA ILE A 108 16.47 -0.31 4.14
C ILE A 108 16.19 0.90 3.28
N SER A 109 15.84 0.70 2.01
CA SER A 109 15.27 1.74 1.15
C SER A 109 13.90 1.33 0.64
N HIS A 110 13.01 2.32 0.48
CA HIS A 110 11.63 2.10 0.08
C HIS A 110 11.12 3.24 -0.79
N GLN A 111 10.00 3.01 -1.47
CA GLN A 111 9.37 4.01 -2.32
C GLN A 111 8.76 5.14 -1.47
N ARG A 112 8.92 6.41 -1.90
CA ARG A 112 8.47 7.59 -1.15
C ARG A 112 7.25 8.29 -1.76
N GLY A 113 6.39 7.54 -2.45
CA GLY A 113 5.10 8.05 -2.90
C GLY A 113 5.03 8.47 -4.37
N ASN A 114 5.96 8.05 -5.22
CA ASN A 114 5.90 8.31 -6.67
C ASN A 114 4.68 7.67 -7.33
N THR A 115 4.11 6.61 -6.73
CA THR A 115 2.86 5.96 -7.16
C THR A 115 1.62 6.54 -6.50
N ALA A 116 1.75 7.53 -5.61
CA ALA A 116 0.61 8.06 -4.84
C ALA A 116 -0.55 8.55 -5.73
N ALA A 117 -0.23 9.15 -6.89
CA ALA A 117 -1.25 9.62 -7.83
C ALA A 117 -2.04 8.45 -8.46
N ILE A 118 -1.34 7.37 -8.78
CA ILE A 118 -1.93 6.17 -9.38
C ILE A 118 -2.83 5.49 -8.36
N VAL A 119 -2.34 5.34 -7.12
CA VAL A 119 -3.12 4.75 -6.01
C VAL A 119 -4.36 5.59 -5.69
N ALA A 120 -4.23 6.92 -5.60
CA ALA A 120 -5.37 7.81 -5.34
C ALA A 120 -6.43 7.74 -6.45
N GLU A 121 -6.01 7.65 -7.73
CA GLU A 121 -6.91 7.46 -8.88
C GLU A 121 -7.68 6.15 -8.74
N HIS A 122 -7.01 5.05 -8.42
CA HIS A 122 -7.63 3.75 -8.20
C HIS A 122 -8.64 3.76 -7.05
N GLU A 123 -8.27 4.33 -5.90
CA GLU A 123 -9.15 4.44 -4.74
C GLU A 123 -10.38 5.32 -5.02
N PHE A 124 -10.20 6.40 -5.81
CA PHE A 124 -11.32 7.23 -6.22
C PHE A 124 -12.23 6.49 -7.22
N ALA A 125 -11.65 5.64 -8.09
CA ALA A 125 -12.43 4.75 -8.96
C ALA A 125 -13.23 3.72 -8.15
N LEU A 126 -12.66 3.13 -7.09
CA LEU A 126 -13.37 2.27 -6.14
C LEU A 126 -14.54 3.01 -5.50
N LEU A 127 -14.34 4.25 -5.04
CA LEU A 127 -15.42 5.09 -4.48
C LEU A 127 -16.56 5.26 -5.48
N LEU A 128 -16.25 5.62 -6.73
CA LEU A 128 -17.27 5.80 -7.77
C LEU A 128 -17.98 4.47 -8.10
N ALA A 129 -17.23 3.37 -8.17
CA ALA A 129 -17.77 2.05 -8.45
C ALA A 129 -18.76 1.61 -7.36
N VAL A 130 -18.43 1.81 -6.07
CA VAL A 130 -19.32 1.53 -4.93
C VAL A 130 -20.53 2.46 -4.94
N ALA A 131 -20.31 3.79 -5.02
CA ALA A 131 -21.39 4.79 -4.95
C ALA A 131 -22.43 4.61 -6.06
N ARG A 132 -22.00 4.17 -7.22
CA ARG A 132 -22.86 3.97 -8.41
C ARG A 132 -23.16 2.51 -8.70
N LYS A 133 -22.73 1.56 -7.88
CA LYS A 133 -22.94 0.11 -8.03
C LYS A 133 -22.57 -0.41 -9.43
N ILE A 134 -21.46 0.09 -9.98
CA ILE A 134 -21.06 -0.21 -11.38
C ILE A 134 -20.87 -1.72 -11.61
N PRO A 135 -20.11 -2.46 -10.77
CA PRO A 135 -19.89 -3.90 -11.01
C PRO A 135 -21.20 -4.72 -10.94
N GLN A 136 -22.10 -4.36 -10.04
CA GLN A 136 -23.39 -5.05 -9.88
C GLN A 136 -24.28 -4.85 -11.11
N HIS A 137 -24.33 -3.63 -11.65
CA HIS A 137 -25.10 -3.36 -12.86
C HIS A 137 -24.48 -4.00 -14.10
N ASP A 138 -23.16 -3.99 -14.25
CA ASP A 138 -22.47 -4.68 -15.35
C ASP A 138 -22.78 -6.19 -15.31
N LYS A 139 -22.67 -6.82 -14.13
CA LYS A 139 -23.02 -8.23 -13.94
C LYS A 139 -24.47 -8.52 -14.36
N ARG A 140 -25.43 -7.73 -13.85
CA ARG A 140 -26.87 -7.91 -14.17
C ARG A 140 -27.14 -7.80 -15.67
N ILE A 141 -26.57 -6.80 -16.35
CA ILE A 141 -26.73 -6.64 -17.80
C ILE A 141 -26.18 -7.86 -18.56
N ARG A 142 -25.05 -8.41 -18.17
CA ARG A 142 -24.47 -9.62 -18.76
C ARG A 142 -25.33 -10.87 -18.53
N GLU A 143 -26.10 -10.89 -17.44
CA GLU A 143 -27.07 -11.92 -17.08
C GLU A 143 -28.46 -11.66 -17.75
N ASN A 144 -28.58 -10.70 -18.65
CA ASN A 144 -29.82 -10.27 -19.34
C ASN A 144 -30.91 -9.73 -18.38
N ILE A 145 -30.49 -9.17 -17.22
CA ILE A 145 -31.39 -8.53 -16.26
C ILE A 145 -31.38 -7.01 -16.52
N TRP A 146 -32.48 -6.49 -17.05
CA TRP A 146 -32.70 -5.06 -17.31
C TRP A 146 -33.68 -4.48 -16.30
N GLU A 147 -33.20 -4.23 -15.08
CA GLU A 147 -33.99 -3.64 -13.99
C GLU A 147 -33.25 -2.45 -13.40
N PRO A 148 -33.76 -1.22 -13.54
CA PRO A 148 -33.16 -0.05 -12.93
C PRO A 148 -33.28 -0.12 -11.39
N ASP A 149 -32.20 0.24 -10.71
CA ASP A 149 -32.12 0.26 -9.23
C ASP A 149 -32.44 1.69 -8.74
N GLU A 150 -33.67 2.13 -8.96
CA GLU A 150 -34.08 3.50 -8.73
C GLU A 150 -33.89 3.96 -7.28
N GLY A 151 -33.24 5.13 -7.14
CA GLY A 151 -33.03 5.78 -5.83
C GLY A 151 -32.02 5.12 -4.90
N LYS A 152 -31.29 4.10 -5.35
CA LYS A 152 -30.33 3.37 -4.53
C LYS A 152 -28.86 3.76 -4.78
N HIS A 153 -28.63 4.71 -5.69
CA HIS A 153 -27.29 5.23 -5.96
C HIS A 153 -26.95 6.45 -5.12
N LEU A 154 -25.67 6.61 -4.78
CA LEU A 154 -25.23 7.81 -4.08
C LEU A 154 -24.67 8.84 -5.07
N PHE A 155 -25.06 10.10 -4.87
CA PHE A 155 -24.50 11.25 -5.56
C PHE A 155 -23.51 11.94 -4.61
N LEU A 156 -22.25 12.11 -5.03
CA LEU A 156 -21.17 12.54 -4.13
C LEU A 156 -21.15 14.05 -3.87
N LYS A 157 -21.64 14.87 -4.81
CA LYS A 157 -21.70 16.33 -4.63
C LYS A 157 -22.38 16.74 -3.33
N GLY A 158 -21.71 17.62 -2.58
CA GLY A 158 -22.19 18.13 -1.28
C GLY A 158 -22.04 17.15 -0.11
N LYS A 159 -21.62 15.90 -0.35
CA LYS A 159 -21.32 14.94 0.71
C LYS A 159 -19.95 15.22 1.34
N THR A 160 -19.71 14.67 2.51
CA THR A 160 -18.46 14.82 3.25
C THR A 160 -17.60 13.57 3.11
N ILE A 161 -16.34 13.71 2.68
CA ILE A 161 -15.33 12.68 2.76
C ILE A 161 -14.41 12.92 3.95
N GLY A 162 -14.19 11.88 4.75
CA GLY A 162 -13.25 11.83 5.86
C GLY A 162 -11.98 11.10 5.40
N ILE A 163 -10.86 11.81 5.39
CA ILE A 163 -9.55 11.25 5.02
C ILE A 163 -8.82 10.86 6.30
N ILE A 164 -8.55 9.56 6.47
CA ILE A 164 -7.78 9.02 7.59
C ILE A 164 -6.32 8.84 7.16
N GLY A 165 -5.47 9.81 7.50
CA GLY A 165 -4.09 9.90 7.05
C GLY A 165 -3.89 10.85 5.86
N MET A 166 -3.31 12.02 6.11
CA MET A 166 -3.09 13.08 5.12
C MET A 166 -1.65 13.03 4.58
N GLY A 167 -1.21 11.85 4.11
CA GLY A 167 0.03 11.66 3.35
C GLY A 167 -0.16 11.99 1.86
N ASN A 168 0.82 11.58 1.02
CA ASN A 168 0.79 11.87 -0.43
C ASN A 168 -0.51 11.38 -1.10
N THR A 169 -0.95 10.16 -0.83
CA THR A 169 -2.19 9.59 -1.39
C THR A 169 -3.43 10.28 -0.84
N GLY A 170 -3.50 10.48 0.49
CA GLY A 170 -4.65 11.16 1.13
C GLY A 170 -4.85 12.59 0.64
N MET A 171 -3.77 13.33 0.39
CA MET A 171 -3.83 14.67 -0.18
C MET A 171 -4.40 14.67 -1.61
N LEU A 172 -4.01 13.70 -2.42
CA LEU A 172 -4.52 13.58 -3.79
C LEU A 172 -5.98 13.13 -3.80
N MET A 173 -6.37 12.20 -2.91
CA MET A 173 -7.75 11.80 -2.73
C MET A 173 -8.62 12.99 -2.30
N ALA A 174 -8.13 13.84 -1.38
CA ALA A 174 -8.80 15.07 -0.97
C ALA A 174 -8.99 16.03 -2.16
N LYS A 175 -7.97 16.18 -3.01
CA LYS A 175 -8.04 16.99 -4.22
C LYS A 175 -9.09 16.47 -5.21
N TYR A 176 -9.14 15.16 -5.43
CA TYR A 176 -10.17 14.56 -6.30
C TYR A 176 -11.56 14.78 -5.72
N ALA A 177 -11.74 14.59 -4.41
CA ALA A 177 -13.02 14.84 -3.75
C ALA A 177 -13.48 16.31 -3.89
N GLU A 178 -12.58 17.28 -3.79
CA GLU A 178 -12.89 18.69 -4.00
C GLU A 178 -13.40 18.97 -5.42
N THR A 179 -12.82 18.32 -6.46
CA THR A 179 -13.29 18.47 -7.84
C THR A 179 -14.69 17.89 -8.07
N PHE A 180 -15.14 17.01 -7.18
CA PHE A 180 -16.52 16.48 -7.15
C PHE A 180 -17.46 17.29 -6.25
N ASP A 181 -17.06 18.48 -5.84
CA ASP A 181 -17.83 19.35 -4.92
C ASP A 181 -18.14 18.65 -3.57
N MET A 182 -17.27 17.77 -3.08
CA MET A 182 -17.37 17.18 -1.75
C MET A 182 -16.72 18.10 -0.71
N LYS A 183 -17.21 18.01 0.53
CA LYS A 183 -16.54 18.61 1.70
C LYS A 183 -15.46 17.66 2.19
N VAL A 184 -14.26 18.19 2.48
CA VAL A 184 -13.12 17.37 2.93
C VAL A 184 -12.85 17.65 4.40
N ILE A 185 -12.92 16.62 5.22
CA ILE A 185 -12.47 16.62 6.61
C ILE A 185 -11.38 15.55 6.77
N SER A 186 -10.49 15.71 7.72
CA SER A 186 -9.38 14.77 7.90
C SER A 186 -8.98 14.59 9.34
N TRP A 187 -8.45 13.41 9.62
CA TRP A 187 -7.65 13.14 10.79
C TRP A 187 -6.28 12.55 10.37
N THR A 188 -5.22 12.96 11.05
CA THR A 188 -3.87 12.47 10.83
C THR A 188 -3.05 12.61 12.11
N PHE A 189 -2.06 11.73 12.33
CA PHE A 189 -1.14 11.80 13.45
C PHE A 189 -0.30 13.09 13.48
N ASN A 190 -0.06 13.71 12.32
CA ASN A 190 0.75 14.92 12.22
C ASN A 190 0.09 15.95 11.29
N PRO A 191 -0.90 16.73 11.79
CA PRO A 191 -1.61 17.70 10.98
C PRO A 191 -0.72 18.86 10.46
N THR A 192 0.41 19.16 11.10
CA THR A 192 1.28 20.27 10.70
C THR A 192 1.98 20.02 9.36
N LYS A 193 2.23 18.78 8.98
CA LYS A 193 2.82 18.42 7.66
C LYS A 193 1.83 18.60 6.50
N ALA A 194 0.55 18.67 6.78
CA ALA A 194 -0.50 18.75 5.76
C ALA A 194 -0.90 20.20 5.41
N LEU A 195 -0.35 21.20 6.11
CA LEU A 195 -0.76 22.61 5.96
C LEU A 195 -0.27 23.30 4.69
N ASP A 196 0.69 22.73 3.98
CA ASP A 196 1.27 23.33 2.74
C ASP A 196 0.48 22.97 1.47
N PHE A 197 -0.68 22.33 1.59
CA PHE A 197 -1.44 21.87 0.43
C PHE A 197 -2.61 22.81 0.10
N PRO A 198 -2.80 23.21 -1.18
CA PRO A 198 -3.78 24.24 -1.56
C PRO A 198 -5.21 23.69 -1.69
N ILE A 199 -5.68 22.92 -0.70
CA ILE A 199 -7.06 22.41 -0.61
C ILE A 199 -7.69 22.84 0.71
N ASN A 200 -9.00 23.07 0.68
CA ASN A 200 -9.75 23.40 1.88
C ASN A 200 -10.09 22.14 2.69
N VAL A 201 -9.21 21.75 3.62
CA VAL A 201 -9.37 20.60 4.50
C VAL A 201 -9.57 21.05 5.93
N GLN A 202 -10.62 20.57 6.57
CA GLN A 202 -10.83 20.77 8.02
C GLN A 202 -10.27 19.57 8.78
N PHE A 203 -9.25 19.80 9.62
CA PHE A 203 -8.71 18.78 10.53
C PHE A 203 -9.57 18.68 11.78
N LEU A 204 -9.97 17.46 12.14
CA LEU A 204 -10.84 17.15 13.27
C LEU A 204 -10.27 15.99 14.09
N GLU A 205 -10.80 15.80 15.29
CA GLU A 205 -10.55 14.61 16.09
C GLU A 205 -11.11 13.36 15.39
N PHE A 206 -10.49 12.21 15.63
CA PHE A 206 -10.76 10.96 14.93
C PHE A 206 -12.25 10.58 14.92
N ASP A 207 -12.86 10.50 16.09
CA ASP A 207 -14.28 10.17 16.23
C ASP A 207 -15.19 11.17 15.50
N SER A 208 -14.81 12.46 15.49
CA SER A 208 -15.56 13.49 14.78
C SER A 208 -15.52 13.32 13.27
N VAL A 209 -14.39 12.84 12.71
CA VAL A 209 -14.30 12.50 11.29
C VAL A 209 -15.24 11.35 10.95
N LEU A 210 -15.22 10.27 11.75
CA LEU A 210 -16.09 9.11 11.54
C LEU A 210 -17.57 9.48 11.57
N GLN A 211 -17.98 10.29 12.54
CA GLN A 211 -19.37 10.70 12.73
C GLN A 211 -19.90 11.65 11.65
N GLN A 212 -19.03 12.46 11.04
CA GLN A 212 -19.45 13.49 10.09
C GLN A 212 -19.29 13.09 8.62
N ALA A 213 -18.49 12.06 8.32
CA ALA A 213 -18.23 11.64 6.97
C ALA A 213 -19.36 10.78 6.37
N ASP A 214 -19.68 11.00 5.10
CA ASP A 214 -20.49 10.10 4.27
C ASP A 214 -19.61 9.05 3.56
N VAL A 215 -18.32 9.34 3.44
CA VAL A 215 -17.29 8.45 2.89
C VAL A 215 -16.08 8.52 3.81
N ILE A 216 -15.53 7.38 4.23
CA ILE A 216 -14.23 7.28 4.89
C ILE A 216 -13.24 6.68 3.91
N SER A 217 -12.10 7.35 3.73
CA SER A 217 -10.98 6.88 2.90
C SER A 217 -9.72 6.77 3.74
N ILE A 218 -9.08 5.58 3.73
CA ILE A 218 -7.99 5.22 4.63
C ILE A 218 -6.66 5.28 3.89
N HIS A 219 -5.72 6.08 4.42
CA HIS A 219 -4.39 6.33 3.84
C HIS A 219 -3.28 6.29 4.89
N THR A 220 -3.47 5.51 5.95
CA THR A 220 -2.47 5.29 7.00
C THR A 220 -1.62 4.06 6.70
N ALA A 221 -0.34 4.10 7.07
CA ALA A 221 0.49 2.90 7.08
C ALA A 221 0.04 1.93 8.19
N LEU A 222 0.26 0.63 8.01
CA LEU A 222 0.05 -0.36 9.06
C LEU A 222 1.19 -0.29 10.08
N SER A 223 0.84 -0.27 11.33
CA SER A 223 1.74 -0.27 12.49
C SER A 223 0.98 -0.79 13.72
N GLU A 224 1.65 -1.00 14.84
CA GLU A 224 0.99 -1.35 16.10
C GLU A 224 -0.12 -0.34 16.50
N LYS A 225 0.07 0.96 16.15
CA LYS A 225 -0.91 2.02 16.46
C LYS A 225 -2.10 2.06 15.50
N THR A 226 -1.97 1.47 14.31
CA THR A 226 -2.99 1.52 13.27
C THR A 226 -3.57 0.15 12.94
N HIS A 227 -3.07 -0.91 13.56
CA HIS A 227 -3.68 -2.22 13.48
C HIS A 227 -5.08 -2.18 14.11
N HIS A 228 -6.09 -2.58 13.34
CA HIS A 228 -7.50 -2.49 13.71
C HIS A 228 -7.94 -1.09 14.21
N LEU A 229 -7.32 -0.04 13.64
CA LEU A 229 -7.71 1.35 13.92
C LEU A 229 -9.20 1.59 13.64
N ILE A 230 -9.76 0.87 12.68
CA ILE A 230 -11.18 0.85 12.36
C ILE A 230 -11.73 -0.54 12.76
N GLY A 231 -12.19 -0.64 14.00
CA GLY A 231 -12.86 -1.81 14.55
C GLY A 231 -14.38 -1.63 14.64
N GLU A 232 -15.04 -2.51 15.37
CA GLU A 232 -16.51 -2.50 15.56
C GLU A 232 -17.00 -1.15 16.10
N ARG A 233 -16.32 -0.57 17.10
CA ARG A 233 -16.67 0.73 17.68
C ARG A 233 -16.64 1.83 16.62
N GLU A 234 -15.58 1.89 15.84
CA GLU A 234 -15.36 2.91 14.81
C GLU A 234 -16.37 2.78 13.68
N LEU A 235 -16.63 1.57 13.23
CA LEU A 235 -17.66 1.28 12.22
C LEU A 235 -19.05 1.70 12.72
N ASN A 236 -19.37 1.47 13.99
CA ASN A 236 -20.65 1.91 14.59
C ASN A 236 -20.73 3.43 14.77
N LEU A 237 -19.61 4.17 14.87
CA LEU A 237 -19.59 5.63 14.88
C LEU A 237 -19.83 6.23 13.50
N MET A 238 -19.52 5.50 12.43
CA MET A 238 -19.76 5.96 11.08
C MET A 238 -21.26 6.14 10.81
N LYS A 239 -21.59 7.07 9.92
CA LYS A 239 -22.99 7.28 9.52
C LYS A 239 -23.57 6.01 8.92
N LYS A 240 -24.81 5.68 9.29
CA LYS A 240 -25.54 4.65 8.56
C LYS A 240 -25.67 5.03 7.09
N GLY A 241 -25.31 4.11 6.21
CA GLY A 241 -25.31 4.33 4.76
C GLY A 241 -24.04 5.03 4.23
N SER A 242 -22.98 5.13 5.03
CA SER A 242 -21.68 5.61 4.57
C SER A 242 -20.88 4.56 3.79
N ILE A 243 -19.86 5.00 3.07
CA ILE A 243 -18.92 4.16 2.31
C ILE A 243 -17.58 4.16 3.02
N ILE A 244 -16.86 3.01 2.97
CA ILE A 244 -15.47 2.92 3.38
C ILE A 244 -14.60 2.50 2.19
N ILE A 245 -13.44 3.15 2.01
CA ILE A 245 -12.44 2.86 0.98
C ILE A 245 -11.11 2.58 1.65
N ASN A 246 -10.48 1.47 1.28
CA ASN A 246 -9.16 1.10 1.77
C ASN A 246 -8.27 0.53 0.66
N GLY A 247 -7.27 1.29 0.24
CA GLY A 247 -6.17 0.88 -0.63
C GLY A 247 -4.82 1.03 0.08
N SER A 248 -4.80 1.18 1.41
CA SER A 248 -3.57 1.31 2.19
C SER A 248 -3.03 -0.04 2.66
N ARG A 249 -3.60 -0.60 3.73
CA ARG A 249 -3.27 -1.92 4.28
C ARG A 249 -4.53 -2.55 4.89
N GLY A 250 -4.74 -3.85 4.65
CA GLY A 250 -5.91 -4.59 5.14
C GLY A 250 -6.04 -4.55 6.66
N GLY A 251 -4.96 -4.82 7.37
CA GLY A 251 -4.95 -4.86 8.84
C GLY A 251 -5.25 -3.53 9.56
N VAL A 252 -5.50 -2.43 8.84
CA VAL A 252 -6.01 -1.19 9.44
C VAL A 252 -7.49 -1.30 9.80
N ILE A 253 -8.22 -2.18 9.13
CA ILE A 253 -9.62 -2.47 9.43
C ILE A 253 -9.71 -3.88 10.03
N ASP A 254 -10.47 -4.04 11.11
CA ASP A 254 -10.93 -5.34 11.58
C ASP A 254 -11.89 -5.94 10.55
N THR A 255 -11.45 -7.01 9.88
CA THR A 255 -12.20 -7.61 8.76
C THR A 255 -13.52 -8.20 9.21
N ASP A 256 -13.59 -8.83 10.38
CA ASP A 256 -14.83 -9.43 10.88
C ASP A 256 -15.86 -8.36 11.22
N ALA A 257 -15.44 -7.28 11.84
CA ALA A 257 -16.28 -6.14 12.15
C ALA A 257 -16.80 -5.46 10.86
N LEU A 258 -15.95 -5.33 9.82
CA LEU A 258 -16.34 -4.79 8.53
C LEU A 258 -17.41 -5.66 7.85
N VAL A 259 -17.19 -6.99 7.82
CA VAL A 259 -18.14 -7.96 7.27
C VAL A 259 -19.51 -7.82 7.94
N GLU A 260 -19.54 -7.73 9.27
CA GLU A 260 -20.80 -7.57 10.02
C GLU A 260 -21.50 -6.22 9.72
N SER A 261 -20.74 -5.15 9.64
CA SER A 261 -21.27 -3.82 9.32
C SER A 261 -21.87 -3.74 7.90
N LEU A 262 -21.25 -4.44 6.93
CA LEU A 262 -21.76 -4.56 5.56
C LEU A 262 -22.99 -5.47 5.50
N ARG A 263 -22.98 -6.59 6.22
CA ARG A 263 -24.07 -7.58 6.26
C ARG A 263 -25.36 -7.00 6.85
N THR A 264 -25.23 -6.16 7.87
CA THR A 264 -26.36 -5.47 8.51
C THR A 264 -26.82 -4.22 7.77
N ASN A 265 -26.18 -3.88 6.65
CA ASN A 265 -26.41 -2.66 5.89
C ASN A 265 -26.28 -1.39 6.77
N HIS A 266 -25.39 -1.42 7.78
CA HIS A 266 -24.97 -0.21 8.45
C HIS A 266 -24.13 0.64 7.49
N LEU A 267 -23.10 0.06 6.85
CA LEU A 267 -22.44 0.67 5.71
C LEU A 267 -23.23 0.46 4.42
N TYR A 268 -23.22 1.45 3.55
CA TYR A 268 -23.73 1.34 2.18
C TYR A 268 -22.90 0.36 1.33
N GLY A 269 -21.58 0.43 1.50
CA GLY A 269 -20.64 -0.46 0.81
C GLY A 269 -19.20 -0.16 1.12
N ALA A 270 -18.32 -1.00 0.58
CA ALA A 270 -16.87 -0.87 0.71
C ALA A 270 -16.16 -1.02 -0.63
N GLY A 271 -15.07 -0.26 -0.81
CA GLY A 271 -14.11 -0.45 -1.91
C GLY A 271 -12.75 -0.82 -1.32
N LEU A 272 -12.26 -2.02 -1.61
CA LEU A 272 -11.10 -2.60 -0.97
C LEU A 272 -10.10 -3.10 -2.03
N ASP A 273 -8.86 -2.60 -1.95
CA ASP A 273 -7.75 -3.13 -2.75
C ASP A 273 -6.80 -4.00 -1.92
N VAL A 274 -6.96 -3.97 -0.59
CA VAL A 274 -6.08 -4.67 0.37
C VAL A 274 -6.88 -5.44 1.42
N PHE A 275 -6.28 -6.53 1.96
CA PHE A 275 -6.91 -7.45 2.90
C PHE A 275 -5.95 -7.80 4.03
N GLU A 276 -6.47 -8.21 5.20
CA GLU A 276 -5.61 -8.64 6.32
C GLU A 276 -4.78 -9.86 5.96
N ILE A 277 -5.37 -10.78 5.19
CA ILE A 277 -4.70 -11.97 4.66
C ILE A 277 -4.78 -11.89 3.13
N GLU A 278 -3.63 -11.88 2.49
CA GLU A 278 -3.48 -11.85 1.04
C GLU A 278 -2.68 -13.07 0.56
N PRO A 279 -3.20 -13.82 -0.43
CA PRO A 279 -4.47 -13.66 -1.15
C PRO A 279 -5.70 -13.92 -0.28
N LEU A 280 -6.81 -13.21 -0.58
CA LEU A 280 -8.09 -13.41 0.10
C LEU A 280 -8.61 -14.83 -0.12
N ASP A 281 -8.98 -15.54 0.95
CA ASP A 281 -9.45 -16.92 0.91
C ASP A 281 -10.63 -17.13 -0.06
N SER A 282 -10.72 -18.32 -0.67
CA SER A 282 -11.69 -18.62 -1.73
C SER A 282 -13.15 -18.48 -1.27
N ASP A 283 -13.43 -18.75 -0.02
CA ASP A 283 -14.75 -18.74 0.64
C ASP A 283 -14.98 -17.52 1.54
N HIS A 284 -14.10 -16.51 1.45
CA HIS A 284 -14.20 -15.33 2.28
C HIS A 284 -15.53 -14.57 2.07
N PRO A 285 -16.25 -14.17 3.15
CA PRO A 285 -17.57 -13.56 3.07
C PRO A 285 -17.65 -12.31 2.15
N LEU A 286 -16.63 -11.47 2.12
CA LEU A 286 -16.59 -10.27 1.27
C LEU A 286 -16.80 -10.60 -0.21
N LYS A 287 -16.38 -11.78 -0.70
CA LYS A 287 -16.56 -12.20 -2.09
C LYS A 287 -18.02 -12.47 -2.48
N LEU A 288 -18.87 -12.69 -1.48
CA LEU A 288 -20.29 -13.00 -1.67
C LEU A 288 -21.18 -11.76 -1.47
N MET A 289 -20.62 -10.61 -1.15
CA MET A 289 -21.36 -9.39 -0.85
C MET A 289 -21.50 -8.51 -2.10
N ASP A 290 -22.72 -8.19 -2.48
CA ASP A 290 -23.00 -7.29 -3.62
C ASP A 290 -22.70 -5.82 -3.34
N ASN A 291 -22.50 -5.43 -2.08
CA ASN A 291 -22.17 -4.05 -1.70
C ASN A 291 -20.66 -3.80 -1.53
N VAL A 292 -19.81 -4.70 -2.07
CA VAL A 292 -18.36 -4.57 -1.98
C VAL A 292 -17.74 -4.59 -3.38
N VAL A 293 -16.74 -3.74 -3.60
CA VAL A 293 -15.88 -3.76 -4.79
C VAL A 293 -14.48 -4.15 -4.35
N LEU A 294 -13.94 -5.24 -4.93
CA LEU A 294 -12.67 -5.85 -4.55
C LEU A 294 -11.67 -5.79 -5.71
N THR A 295 -10.44 -5.41 -5.42
CA THR A 295 -9.30 -5.49 -6.35
C THR A 295 -8.10 -6.16 -5.66
N PRO A 296 -7.21 -6.87 -6.37
CA PRO A 296 -6.22 -7.78 -5.77
C PRO A 296 -4.90 -7.08 -5.45
N HIS A 297 -4.92 -6.04 -4.61
CA HIS A 297 -3.75 -5.22 -4.23
C HIS A 297 -2.99 -4.74 -5.48
N SER A 298 -3.70 -4.07 -6.35
CA SER A 298 -3.26 -3.70 -7.69
C SER A 298 -3.38 -2.20 -7.98
N ALA A 299 -3.59 -1.38 -6.96
CA ALA A 299 -3.81 0.06 -7.13
C ALA A 299 -2.68 0.76 -7.90
N ASP A 300 -1.43 0.30 -7.81
CA ASP A 300 -0.28 0.83 -8.53
C ASP A 300 0.11 0.02 -9.79
N ALA A 301 -0.65 -1.01 -10.16
CA ALA A 301 -0.33 -1.94 -11.24
C ALA A 301 -0.62 -1.36 -12.65
N THR A 302 -0.08 -0.18 -12.91
CA THR A 302 -0.06 0.43 -14.26
C THR A 302 1.34 0.35 -14.86
N PRO A 303 1.51 0.46 -16.20
CA PRO A 303 2.84 0.53 -16.81
C PRO A 303 3.72 1.63 -16.20
N GLU A 304 3.15 2.80 -15.91
CA GLU A 304 3.83 3.93 -15.29
C GLU A 304 4.21 3.62 -13.83
N GLY A 305 3.30 3.00 -13.08
CA GLY A 305 3.54 2.59 -11.69
C GLY A 305 4.71 1.62 -11.60
N LEU A 306 4.71 0.58 -12.43
CA LEU A 306 5.82 -0.39 -12.50
C LEU A 306 7.14 0.27 -12.91
N GLU A 307 7.10 1.20 -13.87
CA GLU A 307 8.30 1.94 -14.28
C GLU A 307 8.87 2.78 -13.12
N TYR A 308 8.01 3.50 -12.37
CA TYR A 308 8.45 4.28 -11.21
C TYR A 308 9.04 3.40 -10.12
N LEU A 309 8.36 2.32 -9.74
CA LEU A 309 8.81 1.40 -8.69
C LEU A 309 10.16 0.76 -9.05
N ASN A 310 10.30 0.28 -10.28
CA ASN A 310 11.52 -0.37 -10.74
C ASN A 310 12.69 0.61 -10.85
N ARG A 311 12.45 1.81 -11.40
CA ARG A 311 13.46 2.86 -11.51
C ARG A 311 13.99 3.25 -10.14
N ASP A 312 13.09 3.60 -9.23
CA ASP A 312 13.49 4.17 -7.96
C ASP A 312 14.18 3.13 -7.06
N ALA A 313 13.73 1.85 -7.08
CA ALA A 313 14.41 0.80 -6.33
C ALA A 313 15.85 0.58 -6.84
N VAL A 314 16.08 0.69 -8.15
CA VAL A 314 17.41 0.61 -8.76
C VAL A 314 18.23 1.86 -8.44
N ASP A 315 17.63 3.06 -8.53
CA ASP A 315 18.31 4.32 -8.21
C ASP A 315 18.79 4.31 -6.75
N HIS A 316 17.96 3.86 -5.79
CA HIS A 316 18.34 3.76 -4.39
C HIS A 316 19.51 2.79 -4.15
N ILE A 317 19.60 1.68 -4.91
CA ILE A 317 20.76 0.78 -4.84
C ILE A 317 22.01 1.47 -5.36
N ILE A 318 21.91 2.16 -6.49
CA ILE A 318 23.05 2.88 -7.09
C ILE A 318 23.53 3.98 -6.15
N GLU A 319 22.63 4.81 -5.62
CA GLU A 319 22.91 5.86 -4.66
C GLU A 319 23.62 5.32 -3.42
N PHE A 320 23.12 4.21 -2.85
CA PHE A 320 23.76 3.53 -1.72
C PHE A 320 25.20 3.09 -2.05
N LEU A 321 25.42 2.54 -3.24
CA LEU A 321 26.74 2.10 -3.68
C LEU A 321 27.70 3.28 -3.94
N GLU A 322 27.17 4.42 -4.34
CA GLU A 322 27.89 5.68 -4.55
C GLU A 322 28.10 6.48 -3.25
N GLY A 323 27.53 6.02 -2.12
CA GLY A 323 27.69 6.64 -0.80
C GLY A 323 26.67 7.74 -0.50
N ASP A 324 25.59 7.83 -1.28
CA ASP A 324 24.42 8.65 -0.95
C ASP A 324 23.39 7.81 -0.19
N PHE A 325 23.12 8.21 1.06
CA PHE A 325 22.20 7.54 1.97
C PHE A 325 20.90 8.32 2.20
N SER A 326 20.61 9.33 1.40
CA SER A 326 19.47 10.24 1.56
C SER A 326 18.12 9.53 1.41
N ASN A 327 18.07 8.43 0.64
CA ASN A 327 16.87 7.62 0.39
C ASN A 327 16.72 6.40 1.31
N LEU A 328 17.58 6.24 2.29
CA LEU A 328 17.42 5.20 3.30
C LEU A 328 16.26 5.51 4.25
N TYR A 329 15.60 4.46 4.72
CA TYR A 329 14.59 4.57 5.77
C TYR A 329 15.24 5.11 7.05
N GLN A 330 14.64 6.18 7.56
CA GLN A 330 14.97 6.74 8.86
C GLN A 330 13.75 6.49 9.77
N PRO A 331 13.89 5.78 10.89
CA PRO A 331 12.80 5.68 11.85
C PRO A 331 12.40 7.09 12.29
N TYR A 332 11.10 7.37 12.28
CA TYR A 332 10.60 8.65 12.80
C TYR A 332 10.99 8.74 14.30
N VAL A 333 11.88 9.66 14.63
CA VAL A 333 12.27 10.03 16.02
C VAL A 333 11.14 10.84 16.64
#